data_7df24688958d35beccc59647a2a125b9
#
_entry.id   7df24688958d35beccc59647a2a125b9
#
_cell.length_a   1.000
_cell.length_b   1.000
_cell.length_c   1.000
_cell.angle_alpha   90.00
_cell.angle_beta   90.00
_cell.angle_gamma   90.00
#
_symmetry.space_group_name_H-M   'P 1'
#
loop_
_entity.id
_entity.type
_entity.pdbx_description
1 polymer ?
#
loop_
_entity_poly.entity_id
_entity_poly.type
_entity_poly.pdbx_seq_one_letter_code
_entity_poly.pdbx_strand_id
1 'polypeptide(L)'
;MRTNDEEYYKLRSTSLKVYLYLLEQNEPQGPREITRALSLSSPSVAYYHLRKLEELGLVKKTREGYVAIPGAKIEGYITLGRKILPKLKFYALLYTGILLVELAGLTMTLLNGQLPKPELIILIVITLLTIVIFIRESRI
;
A
#
# COMPACT_ATOMS: atom_id res chain seq x y z
N MET A 1 -14.69 -12.29 25.16
CA MET A 1 -14.93 -12.49 23.72
C MET A 1 -15.00 -11.09 23.09
N ARG A 2 -13.83 -10.54 22.67
CA ARG A 2 -13.79 -9.21 22.03
C ARG A 2 -14.23 -9.40 20.60
N THR A 3 -15.33 -8.78 20.25
CA THR A 3 -15.84 -8.62 18.90
C THR A 3 -14.75 -8.04 18.03
N ASN A 4 -14.48 -8.73 16.94
CA ASN A 4 -13.48 -8.41 15.89
C ASN A 4 -14.03 -7.25 15.05
N ASP A 5 -14.22 -6.09 15.66
CA ASP A 5 -14.48 -4.86 14.93
C ASP A 5 -13.18 -4.52 14.20
N GLU A 6 -13.27 -4.32 12.89
CA GLU A 6 -12.16 -4.06 11.99
C GLU A 6 -11.46 -2.77 12.38
N GLU A 7 -10.53 -2.84 13.34
CA GLU A 7 -9.79 -1.69 13.83
C GLU A 7 -8.74 -1.31 12.79
N TYR A 8 -8.96 -0.19 12.11
CA TYR A 8 -8.00 0.39 11.18
C TYR A 8 -7.00 1.25 11.94
N TYR A 9 -5.73 0.92 11.83
CA TYR A 9 -4.65 1.68 12.46
C TYR A 9 -4.21 2.86 11.59
N LYS A 10 -4.37 4.08 12.10
CA LYS A 10 -3.83 5.29 11.48
C LYS A 10 -2.39 5.49 11.93
N LEU A 11 -1.45 4.95 11.17
CA LEU A 11 -0.04 5.10 11.46
C LEU A 11 0.54 6.36 10.81
N ARG A 12 1.36 7.11 11.57
CA ARG A 12 2.15 8.21 11.03
C ARG A 12 3.28 7.66 10.15
N SER A 13 3.75 8.48 9.20
CA SER A 13 4.73 8.10 8.18
C SER A 13 5.93 7.30 8.71
N THR A 14 6.57 7.73 9.81
CA THR A 14 7.74 7.03 10.36
C THR A 14 7.38 5.70 11.02
N SER A 15 6.31 5.64 11.83
CA SER A 15 5.85 4.37 12.43
C SER A 15 5.45 3.36 11.36
N LEU A 16 4.81 3.83 10.28
CA LEU A 16 4.48 2.99 9.15
C LEU A 16 5.74 2.44 8.46
N LYS A 17 6.75 3.28 8.21
CA LYS A 17 8.03 2.83 7.63
C LYS A 17 8.70 1.75 8.48
N VAL A 18 8.73 1.93 9.81
CA VAL A 18 9.28 0.94 10.74
C VAL A 18 8.51 -0.37 10.68
N TYR A 19 7.18 -0.32 10.66
CA TYR A 19 6.34 -1.51 10.56
C TYR A 19 6.53 -2.24 9.21
N LEU A 20 6.54 -1.50 8.09
CA LEU A 20 6.77 -2.08 6.76
C LEU A 20 8.14 -2.75 6.66
N TYR A 21 9.18 -2.09 7.17
CA TYR A 21 10.53 -2.66 7.22
C TYR A 21 10.54 -3.98 7.99
N LEU A 22 9.93 -4.02 9.18
CA LEU A 22 9.86 -5.25 9.98
C LEU A 22 9.06 -6.37 9.30
N LEU A 23 8.03 -6.05 8.52
CA LEU A 23 7.28 -7.05 7.76
C LEU A 23 8.11 -7.70 6.65
N GLU A 24 9.05 -6.96 6.06
CA GLU A 24 9.94 -7.47 5.02
C GLU A 24 11.07 -8.34 5.60
N GLN A 25 11.44 -8.13 6.87
CA GLN A 25 12.49 -8.90 7.51
C GLN A 25 11.96 -10.27 7.98
N ASN A 26 12.76 -11.32 7.77
CA ASN A 26 12.46 -12.67 8.27
C ASN A 26 13.00 -12.89 9.69
N GLU A 27 13.90 -12.04 10.14
CA GLU A 27 14.59 -12.13 11.44
C GLU A 27 14.21 -10.95 12.33
N PRO A 28 14.25 -11.12 13.68
CA PRO A 28 14.04 -10.04 14.62
C PRO A 28 15.04 -8.92 14.39
N GLN A 29 14.58 -7.66 14.47
CA GLN A 29 15.40 -6.48 14.26
C GLN A 29 15.48 -5.62 15.52
N GLY A 30 16.70 -5.20 15.88
CA GLY A 30 16.92 -4.29 16.99
C GLY A 30 16.77 -2.81 16.59
N PRO A 31 16.64 -1.89 17.58
CA PRO A 31 16.51 -0.45 17.30
C PRO A 31 17.69 0.13 16.50
N ARG A 32 18.91 -0.37 16.69
CA ARG A 32 20.11 0.10 15.97
C ARG A 32 20.08 -0.31 14.48
N GLU A 33 19.61 -1.52 14.18
CA GLU A 33 19.47 -2.04 12.82
C GLU A 33 18.42 -1.25 12.06
N ILE A 34 17.26 -1.03 12.68
CA ILE A 34 16.17 -0.22 12.13
C ILE A 34 16.63 1.22 11.89
N THR A 35 17.40 1.80 12.80
CA THR A 35 17.95 3.15 12.66
C THR A 35 18.82 3.27 11.43
N ARG A 36 19.73 2.30 11.21
CA ARG A 36 20.59 2.28 10.01
C ARG A 36 19.79 2.08 8.74
N ALA A 37 18.89 1.09 8.72
CA ALA A 37 18.12 0.72 7.54
C ALA A 37 17.19 1.85 7.07
N LEU A 38 16.58 2.58 8.01
CA LEU A 38 15.62 3.64 7.71
C LEU A 38 16.20 5.06 7.82
N SER A 39 17.52 5.18 8.05
CA SER A 39 18.22 6.47 8.23
C SER A 39 17.55 7.36 9.28
N LEU A 40 17.16 6.78 10.42
CA LEU A 40 16.56 7.52 11.51
C LEU A 40 17.65 8.29 12.27
N SER A 41 17.26 9.39 12.91
CA SER A 41 18.21 10.28 13.62
C SER A 41 18.91 9.63 14.82
N SER A 42 18.30 8.64 15.46
CA SER A 42 18.89 7.91 16.57
C SER A 42 18.18 6.60 16.88
N PRO A 43 18.84 5.65 17.58
CA PRO A 43 18.20 4.44 18.08
C PRO A 43 17.04 4.70 19.05
N SER A 44 17.06 5.82 19.75
CA SER A 44 15.96 6.23 20.64
C SER A 44 14.68 6.54 19.87
N VAL A 45 14.81 7.14 18.68
CA VAL A 45 13.66 7.38 17.78
C VAL A 45 13.08 6.06 17.28
N ALA A 46 13.93 5.12 16.87
CA ALA A 46 13.47 3.77 16.47
C ALA A 46 12.74 3.08 17.63
N TYR A 47 13.32 3.13 18.84
CA TYR A 47 12.70 2.53 20.03
C TYR A 47 11.34 3.15 20.37
N TYR A 48 11.20 4.48 20.25
CA TYR A 48 9.91 5.17 20.44
C TYR A 48 8.83 4.64 19.48
N HIS A 49 9.17 4.49 18.20
CA HIS A 49 8.23 3.97 17.21
C HIS A 49 7.92 2.49 17.42
N LEU A 50 8.91 1.68 17.81
CA LEU A 50 8.74 0.26 18.14
C LEU A 50 7.78 0.08 19.31
N ARG A 51 8.00 0.84 20.40
CA ARG A 51 7.12 0.79 21.56
C ARG A 51 5.67 1.16 21.21
N LYS A 52 5.49 2.21 20.41
CA LYS A 52 4.17 2.60 19.95
C LYS A 52 3.49 1.50 19.10
N LEU A 53 4.25 0.83 18.24
CA LEU A 53 3.74 -0.29 17.43
C LEU A 53 3.44 -1.52 18.30
N GLU A 54 4.22 -1.76 19.35
CA GLU A 54 3.99 -2.82 20.34
C GLU A 54 2.70 -2.56 21.15
N GLU A 55 2.49 -1.33 21.61
CA GLU A 55 1.25 -0.90 22.29
C GLU A 55 0.01 -1.09 21.43
N LEU A 56 0.14 -0.92 20.10
CA LEU A 56 -0.92 -1.18 19.11
C LEU A 56 -1.04 -2.67 18.75
N GLY A 57 -0.21 -3.56 19.28
CA GLY A 57 -0.23 -4.98 18.94
C GLY A 57 0.25 -5.31 17.52
N LEU A 58 0.94 -4.38 16.84
CA LEU A 58 1.45 -4.55 15.48
C LEU A 58 2.83 -5.19 15.43
N VAL A 59 3.57 -5.09 16.53
CA VAL A 59 4.94 -5.60 16.68
C VAL A 59 5.03 -6.35 18.00
N LYS A 60 5.80 -7.41 18.02
CA LYS A 60 6.11 -8.20 19.21
C LYS A 60 7.59 -8.12 19.53
N LYS A 61 7.90 -7.85 20.79
CA LYS A 61 9.28 -7.91 21.31
C LYS A 61 9.66 -9.37 21.57
N THR A 62 10.86 -9.76 21.12
CA THR A 62 11.49 -11.05 21.37
C THR A 62 12.81 -10.86 22.12
N ARG A 63 13.51 -11.95 22.45
CA ARG A 63 14.85 -11.86 23.08
C ARG A 63 15.90 -11.25 22.15
N GLU A 64 15.75 -11.44 20.83
CA GLU A 64 16.71 -11.03 19.80
C GLU A 64 16.35 -9.68 19.15
N GLY A 65 15.15 -9.15 19.38
CA GLY A 65 14.70 -7.90 18.78
C GLY A 65 13.18 -7.82 18.66
N TYR A 66 12.71 -7.12 17.63
CA TYR A 66 11.30 -6.91 17.34
C TYR A 66 10.91 -7.58 16.05
N VAL A 67 9.71 -8.18 16.01
CA VAL A 67 9.10 -8.81 14.82
C VAL A 67 7.74 -8.20 14.56
N ALA A 68 7.42 -7.96 13.30
CA ALA A 68 6.09 -7.52 12.92
C ALA A 68 5.07 -8.65 12.99
N ILE A 69 3.85 -8.32 13.41
CA ILE A 69 2.69 -9.22 13.35
C ILE A 69 1.98 -8.93 12.03
N PRO A 70 1.96 -9.88 11.07
CA PRO A 70 1.32 -9.67 9.78
C PRO A 70 -0.21 -9.65 9.91
N GLY A 71 -0.89 -9.04 8.93
CA GLY A 71 -2.34 -9.06 8.83
C GLY A 71 -3.07 -7.86 9.44
N ALA A 72 -2.35 -6.88 9.97
CA ALA A 72 -2.97 -5.65 10.49
C ALA A 72 -3.59 -4.82 9.36
N LYS A 73 -4.81 -4.34 9.56
CA LYS A 73 -5.50 -3.42 8.66
C LYS A 73 -5.02 -1.98 8.92
N ILE A 74 -4.30 -1.40 7.98
CA ILE A 74 -3.79 -0.02 8.06
C ILE A 74 -4.65 0.87 7.18
N GLU A 75 -5.10 2.01 7.72
CA GLU A 75 -5.91 2.98 6.98
C GLU A 75 -5.18 3.46 5.71
N GLY A 76 -5.85 3.40 4.57
CA GLY A 76 -5.28 3.80 3.28
C GLY A 76 -4.41 2.75 2.58
N TYR A 77 -4.29 1.53 3.15
CA TYR A 77 -3.48 0.46 2.59
C TYR A 77 -4.27 -0.85 2.42
N ILE A 78 -3.82 -1.67 1.47
CA ILE A 78 -4.30 -3.04 1.25
C ILE A 78 -3.18 -4.00 1.65
N THR A 79 -3.49 -4.96 2.50
CA THR A 79 -2.55 -5.99 2.93
C THR A 79 -2.69 -7.21 2.01
N LEU A 80 -1.63 -7.57 1.31
CA LEU A 80 -1.56 -8.75 0.44
C LEU A 80 -0.50 -9.71 1.01
N GLY A 81 -0.90 -10.59 1.92
CA GLY A 81 0.03 -11.42 2.68
C GLY A 81 0.96 -10.57 3.56
N ARG A 82 2.26 -10.61 3.28
CA ARG A 82 3.28 -9.78 4.00
C ARG A 82 3.53 -8.42 3.34
N LYS A 83 2.98 -8.17 2.14
CA LYS A 83 3.13 -6.88 1.43
C LYS A 83 1.95 -5.97 1.71
N ILE A 84 2.25 -4.70 1.90
CA ILE A 84 1.27 -3.64 2.12
C ILE A 84 1.40 -2.64 0.98
N LEU A 85 0.30 -2.40 0.26
CA LEU A 85 0.24 -1.51 -0.88
C LEU A 85 -0.74 -0.36 -0.60
N PRO A 86 -0.38 0.89 -0.94
CA PRO A 86 -1.33 1.99 -0.90
C PRO A 86 -2.54 1.69 -1.78
N LYS A 87 -3.75 1.84 -1.25
CA LYS A 87 -5.02 1.59 -1.99
C LYS A 87 -5.06 2.32 -3.32
N LEU A 88 -4.63 3.58 -3.33
CA LEU A 88 -4.63 4.40 -4.54
C LEU A 88 -3.74 3.84 -5.65
N LYS A 89 -2.54 3.33 -5.31
CA LYS A 89 -1.65 2.68 -6.30
C LYS A 89 -2.24 1.38 -6.83
N PHE A 90 -2.90 0.61 -5.97
CA PHE A 90 -3.59 -0.61 -6.39
C PHE A 90 -4.71 -0.30 -7.38
N TYR A 91 -5.54 0.70 -7.10
CA TYR A 91 -6.60 1.12 -8.02
C TYR A 91 -6.05 1.69 -9.33
N ALA A 92 -5.00 2.51 -9.27
CA ALA A 92 -4.36 3.03 -10.48
C ALA A 92 -3.85 1.89 -11.39
N LEU A 93 -3.24 0.85 -10.82
CA LEU A 93 -2.80 -0.33 -11.57
C LEU A 93 -3.98 -1.08 -12.20
N LEU A 94 -5.06 -1.29 -11.45
CA LEU A 94 -6.27 -1.95 -11.93
C LEU A 94 -6.88 -1.19 -13.11
N TYR A 95 -7.06 0.13 -12.98
CA TYR A 95 -7.62 0.95 -14.06
C TYR A 95 -6.70 1.04 -15.28
N THR A 96 -5.37 0.97 -15.08
CA THR A 96 -4.42 0.85 -16.20
C THR A 96 -4.65 -0.45 -16.98
N GLY A 97 -4.91 -1.57 -16.31
CA GLY A 97 -5.27 -2.83 -16.95
C GLY A 97 -6.57 -2.73 -17.75
N ILE A 98 -7.60 -2.08 -17.21
CA ILE A 98 -8.87 -1.83 -17.90
C ILE A 98 -8.63 -1.00 -19.17
N LEU A 99 -7.84 0.07 -19.07
CA LEU A 99 -7.51 0.93 -20.22
C LEU A 99 -6.84 0.16 -21.36
N LEU A 100 -5.94 -0.78 -21.04
CA LEU A 100 -5.31 -1.62 -22.07
C LEU A 100 -6.32 -2.49 -22.82
N VAL A 101 -7.31 -3.04 -22.12
CA VAL A 101 -8.39 -3.82 -22.75
C VAL A 101 -9.27 -2.93 -23.64
N GLU A 102 -9.62 -1.72 -23.18
CA GLU A 102 -10.40 -0.75 -23.96
C GLU A 102 -9.66 -0.32 -25.24
N LEU A 103 -8.35 -0.06 -25.16
CA LEU A 103 -7.52 0.28 -26.31
C LEU A 103 -7.39 -0.89 -27.29
N ALA A 104 -7.28 -2.13 -26.80
CA ALA A 104 -7.29 -3.30 -27.67
C ALA A 104 -8.62 -3.46 -28.39
N GLY A 105 -9.74 -3.22 -27.74
CA GLY A 105 -11.07 -3.19 -28.34
C GLY A 105 -11.21 -2.11 -29.42
N LEU A 106 -10.69 -0.91 -29.15
CA LEU A 106 -10.67 0.19 -30.11
C LEU A 106 -9.85 -0.17 -31.35
N THR A 107 -8.65 -0.72 -31.18
CA THR A 107 -7.77 -1.12 -32.30
C THR A 107 -8.44 -2.20 -33.17
N MET A 108 -9.06 -3.21 -32.56
CA MET A 108 -9.80 -4.24 -33.27
C MET A 108 -10.97 -3.66 -34.10
N THR A 109 -11.71 -2.70 -33.54
CA THR A 109 -12.82 -2.04 -34.23
C THR A 109 -12.36 -1.29 -35.48
N LEU A 110 -11.24 -0.54 -35.34
CA LEU A 110 -10.63 0.22 -36.42
C LEU A 110 -10.04 -0.69 -37.51
N LEU A 111 -9.37 -1.78 -37.14
CA LEU A 111 -8.84 -2.76 -38.10
C LEU A 111 -9.92 -3.44 -38.93
N ASN A 112 -11.11 -3.63 -38.36
CA ASN A 112 -12.25 -4.17 -39.07
C ASN A 112 -12.97 -3.12 -39.94
N GLY A 113 -12.43 -1.91 -40.08
CA GLY A 113 -13.01 -0.83 -40.87
C GLY A 113 -14.30 -0.25 -40.27
N GLN A 114 -14.59 -0.51 -39.01
CA GLN A 114 -15.76 -0.01 -38.30
C GLN A 114 -15.45 1.27 -37.53
N LEU A 115 -16.40 2.19 -37.49
CA LEU A 115 -16.30 3.36 -36.63
C LEU A 115 -16.51 2.94 -35.17
N PRO A 116 -15.67 3.45 -34.21
CA PRO A 116 -15.86 3.14 -32.82
C PRO A 116 -17.20 3.69 -32.31
N LYS A 117 -17.89 2.88 -31.54
CA LYS A 117 -19.13 3.31 -30.90
C LYS A 117 -18.84 4.42 -29.89
N PRO A 118 -19.69 5.45 -29.77
CA PRO A 118 -19.46 6.58 -28.85
C PRO A 118 -19.35 6.13 -27.41
N GLU A 119 -19.99 5.04 -27.00
CA GLU A 119 -19.89 4.48 -25.66
C GLU A 119 -18.45 4.05 -25.33
N LEU A 120 -17.72 3.46 -26.30
CA LEU A 120 -16.33 3.04 -26.11
C LEU A 120 -15.41 4.24 -25.90
N ILE A 121 -15.62 5.32 -26.64
CA ILE A 121 -14.84 6.57 -26.50
C ILE A 121 -15.08 7.20 -25.12
N ILE A 122 -16.34 7.27 -24.70
CA ILE A 122 -16.71 7.81 -23.38
C ILE A 122 -16.06 6.98 -22.26
N LEU A 123 -16.07 5.66 -22.38
CA LEU A 123 -15.49 4.75 -21.39
C LEU A 123 -13.98 4.99 -21.25
N ILE A 124 -13.25 5.08 -22.37
CA ILE A 124 -11.80 5.39 -22.37
C ILE A 124 -11.52 6.74 -21.69
N VAL A 125 -12.32 7.76 -21.98
CA VAL A 125 -12.14 9.08 -21.35
C VAL A 125 -12.36 9.01 -19.83
N ILE A 126 -13.39 8.32 -19.37
CA ILE A 126 -13.68 8.14 -17.94
C ILE A 126 -12.53 7.38 -17.27
N THR A 127 -12.02 6.32 -17.88
CA THR A 127 -10.90 5.51 -17.35
C THR A 127 -9.63 6.35 -17.24
N LEU A 128 -9.30 7.16 -18.25
CA LEU A 128 -8.15 8.07 -18.23
C LEU A 128 -8.27 9.12 -17.12
N LEU A 129 -9.44 9.76 -16.98
CA LEU A 129 -9.68 10.74 -15.91
C LEU A 129 -9.52 10.10 -14.54
N THR A 130 -10.04 8.89 -14.34
CA THR A 130 -9.92 8.16 -13.07
C THR A 130 -8.47 7.84 -12.72
N ILE A 131 -7.67 7.40 -13.70
CA ILE A 131 -6.22 7.16 -13.51
C ILE A 131 -5.50 8.44 -13.10
N VAL A 132 -5.77 9.56 -13.79
CA VAL A 132 -5.15 10.86 -13.48
C VAL A 132 -5.48 11.29 -12.05
N ILE A 133 -6.74 11.15 -11.62
CA ILE A 133 -7.16 11.48 -10.25
C ILE A 133 -6.39 10.63 -9.23
N PHE A 134 -6.31 9.31 -9.43
CA PHE A 134 -5.59 8.43 -8.51
C PHE A 134 -4.08 8.71 -8.45
N ILE A 135 -3.45 9.03 -9.58
CA ILE A 135 -2.03 9.41 -9.59
C ILE A 135 -1.81 10.73 -8.86
N ARG A 136 -2.69 11.71 -9.05
CA ARG A 136 -2.59 12.99 -8.37
C ARG A 136 -2.76 12.85 -6.86
N GLU A 137 -3.78 12.12 -6.43
CA GLU A 137 -4.08 11.86 -5.01
C GLU A 137 -2.95 11.06 -4.33
N SER A 138 -2.30 10.15 -5.06
CA SER A 138 -1.19 9.34 -4.51
C SER A 138 0.11 10.12 -4.28
N ARG A 139 0.20 11.38 -4.76
CA ARG A 139 1.37 12.25 -4.58
C ARG A 139 1.26 13.18 -3.37
N ILE A 140 0.07 13.28 -2.76
CA ILE A 140 -0.19 14.03 -1.53
C ILE A 140 0.08 13.11 -0.33
#